data_66c1921003c59f757f4f3f5c3f80eb46
#
_entry.id   66c1921003c59f757f4f3f5c3f80eb46
#
_cell.length_a   1.000
_cell.length_b   1.000
_cell.length_c   1.000
_cell.angle_alpha   90.00
_cell.angle_beta   90.00
_cell.angle_gamma   90.00
#
_symmetry.space_group_name_H-M   'P 1'
#
loop_
_entity.id
_entity.type
_entity.pdbx_description
1 polymer ?
#
loop_
_entity_poly.entity_id
_entity_poly.type
_entity_poly.pdbx_seq_one_letter_code
_entity_poly.pdbx_strand_id
1 'polypeptide(L)'
;MKKILVALVAFLAFCACSSEPQYLSYRGLSMGMPFKAFYDSLTSRGFALDSARSDSALTNVVMRNPGELYHLVLAQQNDTLKMIQETYELSTNDSTRNLWQQIRDNLEKELDAWPNCPVLGDDHKVAKFETDGGFITVTLKNTYTPTLNVLYQTK
;
A
#
# COMPACT_ATOMS: atom_id res chain seq x y z
N MET A 1 -30.64 50.04 7.99
CA MET A 1 -30.55 48.61 8.29
C MET A 1 -30.58 47.68 7.05
N LYS A 2 -30.09 48.10 5.89
CA LYS A 2 -30.07 47.28 4.65
C LYS A 2 -28.68 46.92 4.14
N LYS A 3 -27.59 47.25 4.86
CA LYS A 3 -26.21 47.01 4.43
C LYS A 3 -25.48 45.85 5.12
N ILE A 4 -26.11 45.19 6.11
CA ILE A 4 -25.51 44.09 6.87
C ILE A 4 -25.87 42.72 6.29
N LEU A 5 -26.94 42.64 5.50
CA LEU A 5 -27.42 41.38 4.95
C LEU A 5 -26.60 40.87 3.74
N VAL A 6 -25.87 41.75 3.05
CA VAL A 6 -25.08 41.39 1.86
C VAL A 6 -23.72 40.77 2.21
N ALA A 7 -23.17 41.12 3.39
CA ALA A 7 -21.87 40.55 3.84
C ALA A 7 -21.97 39.11 4.35
N LEU A 8 -23.15 38.64 4.76
CA LEU A 8 -23.34 37.30 5.32
C LEU A 8 -23.49 36.24 4.23
N VAL A 9 -23.94 36.61 3.01
CA VAL A 9 -24.12 35.70 1.91
C VAL A 9 -22.81 35.43 1.17
N ALA A 10 -21.84 36.35 1.23
CA ALA A 10 -20.54 36.17 0.60
C ALA A 10 -19.59 35.22 1.35
N PHE A 11 -19.87 34.93 2.64
CA PHE A 11 -19.03 34.04 3.44
C PHE A 11 -19.40 32.55 3.33
N LEU A 12 -20.55 32.23 2.76
CA LEU A 12 -21.00 30.84 2.57
C LEU A 12 -20.58 30.20 1.25
N ALA A 13 -19.94 30.96 0.34
CA ALA A 13 -19.54 30.46 -0.98
C ALA A 13 -18.11 29.91 -1.04
N PHE A 14 -17.34 29.91 0.05
CA PHE A 14 -15.95 29.42 0.08
C PHE A 14 -15.76 28.09 0.80
N CYS A 15 -16.82 27.38 1.16
CA CYS A 15 -16.73 25.95 1.46
C CYS A 15 -16.84 25.14 0.16
N ALA A 16 -16.02 25.46 -0.84
CA ALA A 16 -15.67 24.49 -1.87
C ALA A 16 -14.87 23.41 -1.13
N CYS A 17 -15.49 22.27 -0.85
CA CYS A 17 -14.81 21.06 -0.43
C CYS A 17 -13.75 20.71 -1.48
N SER A 18 -12.55 21.25 -1.35
CA SER A 18 -11.39 20.60 -1.92
C SER A 18 -11.23 19.31 -1.11
N SER A 19 -11.77 18.20 -1.61
CA SER A 19 -11.43 16.90 -1.06
C SER A 19 -9.92 16.77 -1.21
N GLU A 20 -9.21 16.82 -0.07
CA GLU A 20 -7.78 16.56 -0.08
C GLU A 20 -7.55 15.20 -0.74
N PRO A 21 -6.54 15.05 -1.61
CA PRO A 21 -6.24 13.78 -2.24
C PRO A 21 -6.01 12.74 -1.15
N GLN A 22 -6.82 11.69 -1.15
CA GLN A 22 -6.63 10.59 -0.22
C GLN A 22 -5.51 9.69 -0.77
N TYR A 23 -4.60 9.32 0.10
CA TYR A 23 -3.50 8.42 -0.23
C TYR A 23 -3.60 7.14 0.58
N LEU A 24 -3.15 6.02 -0.01
CA LEU A 24 -2.96 4.79 0.76
C LEU A 24 -1.99 5.03 1.92
N SER A 25 -2.24 4.33 3.01
CA SER A 25 -1.32 4.24 4.14
C SER A 25 -0.65 2.86 4.15
N TYR A 26 0.66 2.85 4.30
CA TYR A 26 1.44 1.65 4.52
C TYR A 26 2.03 1.68 5.93
N ARG A 27 1.50 0.85 6.82
CA ARG A 27 1.95 0.78 8.23
C ARG A 27 2.03 2.16 8.90
N GLY A 28 1.02 2.99 8.67
CA GLY A 28 0.94 4.36 9.22
C GLY A 28 1.78 5.41 8.49
N LEU A 29 2.44 5.07 7.38
CA LEU A 29 3.10 6.02 6.50
C LEU A 29 2.22 6.31 5.28
N SER A 30 1.94 7.57 5.01
CA SER A 30 1.20 7.95 3.80
C SER A 30 2.03 7.72 2.54
N MET A 31 1.47 7.07 1.54
CA MET A 31 2.13 6.94 0.22
C MET A 31 2.17 8.25 -0.57
N GLY A 32 1.46 9.30 -0.11
CA GLY A 32 1.52 10.64 -0.69
C GLY A 32 2.67 11.50 -0.19
N MET A 33 3.44 11.04 0.82
CA MET A 33 4.61 11.78 1.28
C MET A 33 5.78 11.69 0.28
N PRO A 34 6.75 12.63 0.28
CA PRO A 34 7.94 12.56 -0.56
C PRO A 34 8.67 11.23 -0.39
N PHE A 35 9.11 10.62 -1.50
CA PHE A 35 9.74 9.29 -1.49
C PHE A 35 10.93 9.21 -0.53
N LYS A 36 11.78 10.27 -0.50
CA LYS A 36 12.91 10.31 0.44
C LYS A 36 12.46 10.20 1.89
N ALA A 37 11.43 10.92 2.30
CA ALA A 37 10.91 10.89 3.67
C ALA A 37 10.31 9.51 4.02
N PHE A 38 9.65 8.87 3.06
CA PHE A 38 9.13 7.51 3.19
C PHE A 38 10.28 6.50 3.38
N TYR A 39 11.30 6.58 2.53
CA TYR A 39 12.49 5.74 2.59
C TYR A 39 13.24 5.89 3.93
N ASP A 40 13.48 7.12 4.38
CA ASP A 40 14.14 7.41 5.66
C ASP A 40 13.32 6.83 6.84
N SER A 41 11.99 6.90 6.76
CA SER A 41 11.09 6.33 7.76
C SER A 41 11.16 4.80 7.81
N LEU A 42 11.27 4.12 6.65
CA LEU A 42 11.49 2.66 6.61
C LEU A 42 12.87 2.30 7.17
N THR A 43 13.89 3.07 6.84
CA THR A 43 15.26 2.85 7.35
C THR A 43 15.29 2.96 8.88
N SER A 44 14.60 3.94 9.46
CA SER A 44 14.48 4.08 10.92
C SER A 44 13.75 2.89 11.59
N ARG A 45 12.99 2.12 10.84
CA ARG A 45 12.30 0.89 11.27
C ARG A 45 13.11 -0.39 11.03
N GLY A 46 14.38 -0.27 10.65
CA GLY A 46 15.30 -1.39 10.45
C GLY A 46 15.34 -1.98 9.03
N PHE A 47 14.67 -1.35 8.06
CA PHE A 47 14.83 -1.73 6.66
C PHE A 47 16.12 -1.16 6.09
N ALA A 48 16.88 -1.98 5.38
CA ALA A 48 18.12 -1.60 4.69
C ALA A 48 17.98 -1.81 3.18
N LEU A 49 18.66 -0.96 2.40
CA LEU A 49 18.72 -1.07 0.95
C LEU A 49 19.40 -2.38 0.54
N ASP A 50 18.74 -3.14 -0.32
CA ASP A 50 19.36 -4.23 -1.08
C ASP A 50 19.84 -3.68 -2.44
N SER A 51 21.08 -3.19 -2.45
CA SER A 51 21.67 -2.55 -3.64
C SER A 51 21.86 -3.51 -4.82
N ALA A 52 21.95 -4.82 -4.55
CA ALA A 52 22.09 -5.82 -5.61
C ALA A 52 20.79 -6.05 -6.39
N ARG A 53 19.66 -5.73 -5.78
CA ARG A 53 18.30 -5.90 -6.37
C ARG A 53 17.63 -4.58 -6.74
N SER A 54 18.18 -3.46 -6.32
CA SER A 54 17.68 -2.12 -6.64
C SER A 54 18.27 -1.62 -7.95
N ASP A 55 17.53 -0.80 -8.70
CA ASP A 55 18.09 -0.15 -9.87
C ASP A 55 18.99 1.04 -9.48
N SER A 56 19.92 1.39 -10.36
CA SER A 56 20.88 2.47 -10.10
C SER A 56 20.24 3.87 -10.06
N ALA A 57 19.07 4.03 -10.68
CA ALA A 57 18.31 5.27 -10.69
C ALA A 57 17.40 5.40 -9.46
N LEU A 58 17.32 4.35 -8.62
CA LEU A 58 16.43 4.26 -7.46
C LEU A 58 14.94 4.50 -7.82
N THR A 59 14.54 4.16 -9.03
CA THR A 59 13.13 4.15 -9.43
C THR A 59 12.41 2.91 -8.92
N ASN A 60 13.16 1.78 -8.80
CA ASN A 60 12.74 0.57 -8.11
C ASN A 60 13.76 0.24 -7.03
N VAL A 61 13.32 0.31 -5.79
CA VAL A 61 14.17 0.12 -4.62
C VAL A 61 13.72 -1.13 -3.88
N VAL A 62 14.65 -2.04 -3.62
CA VAL A 62 14.41 -3.22 -2.79
C VAL A 62 14.98 -2.96 -1.40
N MET A 63 14.17 -3.19 -0.37
CA MET A 63 14.57 -3.05 1.03
C MET A 63 14.30 -4.33 1.81
N ARG A 64 15.21 -4.67 2.72
CA ARG A 64 15.10 -5.84 3.59
C ARG A 64 15.23 -5.44 5.05
N ASN A 65 14.46 -6.11 5.90
CA ASN A 65 14.63 -6.08 7.35
C ASN A 65 14.82 -7.53 7.81
N PRO A 66 15.95 -7.88 8.47
CA PRO A 66 16.21 -9.25 8.95
C PRO A 66 15.16 -9.79 9.93
N GLY A 67 14.41 -8.91 10.59
CA GLY A 67 13.32 -9.30 11.50
C GLY A 67 11.99 -9.60 10.82
N GLU A 68 11.88 -9.38 9.50
CA GLU A 68 10.65 -9.59 8.73
C GLU A 68 10.77 -10.80 7.79
N LEU A 69 9.64 -11.45 7.53
CA LEU A 69 9.57 -12.61 6.63
C LEU A 69 9.43 -12.23 5.15
N TYR A 70 9.56 -10.95 4.82
CA TYR A 70 9.38 -10.42 3.47
C TYR A 70 10.43 -9.35 3.17
N HIS A 71 10.62 -9.08 1.89
CA HIS A 71 11.29 -7.88 1.42
C HIS A 71 10.29 -6.93 0.76
N LEU A 72 10.62 -5.66 0.75
CA LEU A 72 9.85 -4.61 0.10
C LEU A 72 10.43 -4.31 -1.28
N VAL A 73 9.54 -4.12 -2.25
CA VAL A 73 9.86 -3.47 -3.52
C VAL A 73 9.07 -2.17 -3.57
N LEU A 74 9.78 -1.05 -3.68
CA LEU A 74 9.21 0.28 -3.77
C LEU A 74 9.40 0.78 -5.20
N ALA A 75 8.35 1.24 -5.87
CA ALA A 75 8.45 1.92 -7.15
C ALA A 75 8.03 3.39 -6.97
N GLN A 76 8.88 4.30 -7.44
CA GLN A 76 8.63 5.73 -7.36
C GLN A 76 8.76 6.39 -8.74
N GLN A 77 8.09 7.53 -8.90
CA GLN A 77 8.19 8.40 -10.06
C GLN A 77 8.08 9.85 -9.61
N ASN A 78 9.07 10.67 -9.99
CA ASN A 78 9.11 12.10 -9.64
C ASN A 78 8.96 12.35 -8.13
N ASP A 79 9.77 11.67 -7.32
CA ASP A 79 9.74 11.72 -5.84
C ASP A 79 8.38 11.32 -5.23
N THR A 80 7.54 10.63 -5.98
CA THR A 80 6.22 10.14 -5.53
C THR A 80 6.21 8.62 -5.55
N LEU A 81 5.82 8.02 -4.44
CA LEU A 81 5.66 6.58 -4.33
C LEU A 81 4.41 6.13 -5.10
N LYS A 82 4.57 5.19 -6.03
CA LYS A 82 3.50 4.64 -6.87
C LYS A 82 3.06 3.27 -6.42
N MET A 83 4.01 2.49 -5.90
CA MET A 83 3.78 1.11 -5.55
C MET A 83 4.66 0.69 -4.38
N ILE A 84 4.10 -0.14 -3.51
CA ILE A 84 4.82 -0.93 -2.51
C ILE A 84 4.40 -2.38 -2.71
N GLN A 85 5.36 -3.29 -2.80
CA GLN A 85 5.08 -4.71 -2.79
C GLN A 85 5.85 -5.38 -1.66
N GLU A 86 5.14 -6.07 -0.77
CA GLU A 86 5.70 -7.06 0.13
C GLU A 86 5.81 -8.39 -0.62
N THR A 87 6.98 -9.00 -0.63
CA THR A 87 7.19 -10.34 -1.19
C THR A 87 7.66 -11.24 -0.06
N TYR A 88 6.83 -12.20 0.32
CA TYR A 88 7.08 -13.12 1.43
C TYR A 88 7.88 -14.32 0.96
N GLU A 89 8.91 -14.65 1.72
CA GLU A 89 9.79 -15.80 1.51
C GLU A 89 9.39 -16.91 2.49
N LEU A 90 8.47 -17.78 2.08
CA LEU A 90 7.93 -18.86 2.90
C LEU A 90 8.38 -20.22 2.38
N SER A 91 8.46 -21.20 3.28
CA SER A 91 9.01 -22.52 2.97
C SER A 91 7.98 -23.54 2.49
N THR A 92 6.69 -23.33 2.76
CA THR A 92 5.63 -24.31 2.45
C THR A 92 4.37 -23.66 1.91
N ASN A 93 3.60 -24.44 1.13
CA ASN A 93 2.29 -24.00 0.62
C ASN A 93 1.28 -23.75 1.76
N ASP A 94 1.33 -24.51 2.85
CA ASP A 94 0.43 -24.31 3.97
C ASP A 94 0.73 -23.01 4.71
N SER A 95 2.02 -22.67 4.88
CA SER A 95 2.40 -21.38 5.47
C SER A 95 1.90 -20.20 4.62
N THR A 96 2.01 -20.29 3.29
CA THR A 96 1.49 -19.24 2.40
C THR A 96 -0.03 -19.13 2.43
N ARG A 97 -0.76 -20.25 2.45
CA ARG A 97 -2.23 -20.24 2.55
C ARG A 97 -2.71 -19.62 3.86
N ASN A 98 -2.10 -20.01 4.99
CA ASN A 98 -2.44 -19.48 6.31
C ASN A 98 -2.14 -17.99 6.40
N LEU A 99 -0.97 -17.55 5.93
CA LEU A 99 -0.60 -16.16 5.96
C LEU A 99 -1.48 -15.32 5.02
N TRP A 100 -1.82 -15.83 3.81
CA TRP A 100 -2.76 -15.18 2.91
C TRP A 100 -4.09 -14.89 3.59
N GLN A 101 -4.65 -15.92 4.28
CA GLN A 101 -5.90 -15.78 5.00
C GLN A 101 -5.81 -14.73 6.11
N GLN A 102 -4.73 -14.76 6.91
CA GLN A 102 -4.52 -13.79 7.99
C GLN A 102 -4.40 -12.35 7.47
N ILE A 103 -3.63 -12.12 6.40
CA ILE A 103 -3.45 -10.79 5.81
C ILE A 103 -4.78 -10.29 5.25
N ARG A 104 -5.51 -11.12 4.51
CA ARG A 104 -6.83 -10.77 3.97
C ARG A 104 -7.79 -10.36 5.10
N ASP A 105 -7.91 -11.18 6.14
CA ASP A 105 -8.85 -10.94 7.24
C ASP A 105 -8.48 -9.70 8.06
N ASN A 106 -7.17 -9.41 8.20
CA ASN A 106 -6.70 -8.19 8.85
C ASN A 106 -7.03 -6.94 8.02
N LEU A 107 -6.78 -6.97 6.71
CA LEU A 107 -7.11 -5.87 5.81
C LEU A 107 -8.61 -5.62 5.73
N GLU A 108 -9.44 -6.68 5.73
CA GLU A 108 -10.90 -6.58 5.77
C GLU A 108 -11.38 -5.82 7.01
N LYS A 109 -10.79 -6.09 8.18
CA LYS A 109 -11.10 -5.39 9.42
C LYS A 109 -10.55 -3.97 9.45
N GLU A 110 -9.32 -3.77 8.98
CA GLU A 110 -8.65 -2.45 9.00
C GLU A 110 -9.34 -1.46 8.06
N LEU A 111 -9.75 -1.93 6.89
CA LEU A 111 -10.38 -1.09 5.85
C LEU A 111 -11.90 -1.01 5.98
N ASP A 112 -12.51 -1.81 6.86
CA ASP A 112 -13.97 -2.01 6.93
C ASP A 112 -14.59 -2.24 5.53
N ALA A 113 -13.92 -3.09 4.73
CA ALA A 113 -14.25 -3.32 3.33
C ALA A 113 -14.07 -4.78 2.92
N TRP A 114 -14.97 -5.26 2.06
CA TRP A 114 -14.90 -6.61 1.51
C TRP A 114 -14.05 -6.64 0.24
N PRO A 115 -13.08 -7.58 0.13
CA PRO A 115 -12.27 -7.70 -1.07
C PRO A 115 -13.05 -8.36 -2.21
N ASN A 116 -12.69 -8.00 -3.44
CA ASN A 116 -13.04 -8.81 -4.60
C ASN A 116 -12.10 -10.03 -4.65
N CYS A 117 -12.67 -11.23 -4.49
CA CYS A 117 -11.93 -12.50 -4.47
C CYS A 117 -12.39 -13.38 -5.64
N PRO A 118 -11.79 -13.27 -6.83
CA PRO A 118 -12.08 -14.20 -7.92
C PRO A 118 -11.70 -15.62 -7.53
N VAL A 119 -12.53 -16.60 -7.91
CA VAL A 119 -12.28 -18.02 -7.64
C VAL A 119 -11.27 -18.54 -8.66
N LEU A 120 -10.02 -18.76 -8.24
CA LEU A 120 -8.93 -19.22 -9.08
C LEU A 120 -8.41 -20.63 -8.70
N GLY A 121 -8.68 -21.07 -7.46
CA GLY A 121 -8.24 -22.35 -6.91
C GLY A 121 -7.51 -22.21 -5.58
N ASP A 122 -7.20 -23.34 -4.93
CA ASP A 122 -6.60 -23.32 -3.58
C ASP A 122 -5.15 -22.83 -3.57
N ASP A 123 -4.43 -23.06 -4.64
CA ASP A 123 -3.03 -22.63 -4.80
C ASP A 123 -2.86 -21.35 -5.63
N HIS A 124 -3.97 -20.72 -6.01
CA HIS A 124 -3.98 -19.42 -6.65
C HIS A 124 -5.15 -18.61 -6.14
N LYS A 125 -4.88 -17.69 -5.22
CA LYS A 125 -5.88 -16.83 -4.58
C LYS A 125 -5.51 -15.37 -4.76
N VAL A 126 -6.52 -14.54 -4.99
CA VAL A 126 -6.37 -13.09 -5.07
C VAL A 126 -7.46 -12.45 -4.22
N ALA A 127 -7.08 -11.47 -3.40
CA ALA A 127 -8.02 -10.59 -2.71
C ALA A 127 -7.66 -9.15 -3.06
N LYS A 128 -8.56 -8.42 -3.72
CA LYS A 128 -8.36 -7.03 -4.11
C LYS A 128 -9.30 -6.14 -3.34
N PHE A 129 -8.73 -5.20 -2.57
CA PHE A 129 -9.41 -4.12 -1.88
C PHE A 129 -9.28 -2.84 -2.68
N GLU A 130 -10.38 -2.13 -2.86
CA GLU A 130 -10.40 -0.79 -3.45
C GLU A 130 -10.64 0.23 -2.35
N THR A 131 -9.84 1.31 -2.35
CA THR A 131 -9.96 2.44 -1.45
C THR A 131 -9.95 3.75 -2.26
N ASP A 132 -10.26 4.86 -1.62
CA ASP A 132 -10.19 6.16 -2.27
C ASP A 132 -8.75 6.51 -2.71
N GLY A 133 -7.75 6.07 -1.93
CA GLY A 133 -6.32 6.30 -2.21
C GLY A 133 -5.68 5.34 -3.22
N GLY A 134 -6.33 4.23 -3.57
CA GLY A 134 -5.74 3.22 -4.44
C GLY A 134 -6.26 1.81 -4.24
N PHE A 135 -5.40 0.83 -4.50
CA PHE A 135 -5.73 -0.59 -4.41
C PHE A 135 -4.73 -1.32 -3.52
N ILE A 136 -5.23 -2.31 -2.76
CA ILE A 136 -4.40 -3.28 -2.05
C ILE A 136 -4.76 -4.66 -2.59
N THR A 137 -3.77 -5.41 -3.08
CA THR A 137 -3.99 -6.74 -3.66
C THR A 137 -3.12 -7.76 -2.95
N VAL A 138 -3.75 -8.78 -2.37
CA VAL A 138 -3.07 -9.92 -1.74
C VAL A 138 -3.13 -11.10 -2.71
N THR A 139 -1.98 -11.55 -3.19
CA THR A 139 -1.88 -12.64 -4.17
C THR A 139 -1.09 -13.81 -3.60
N LEU A 140 -1.70 -14.99 -3.60
CA LEU A 140 -1.06 -16.27 -3.34
C LEU A 140 -0.92 -17.02 -4.65
N LYS A 141 0.27 -17.56 -4.91
CA LYS A 141 0.53 -18.43 -6.06
C LYS A 141 1.56 -19.51 -5.67
N ASN A 142 1.11 -20.75 -5.59
CA ASN A 142 1.88 -21.91 -5.16
C ASN A 142 2.09 -22.91 -6.30
N THR A 143 2.51 -22.45 -7.49
CA THR A 143 2.64 -23.35 -8.66
C THR A 143 3.90 -24.22 -8.58
N TYR A 144 5.07 -23.60 -8.32
CA TYR A 144 6.36 -24.31 -8.19
C TYR A 144 7.06 -23.92 -6.89
N THR A 145 6.97 -22.64 -6.53
CA THR A 145 7.53 -22.08 -5.30
C THR A 145 6.41 -21.35 -4.56
N PRO A 146 6.25 -21.58 -3.25
CA PRO A 146 5.29 -20.84 -2.46
C PRO A 146 5.55 -19.34 -2.55
N THR A 147 4.60 -18.58 -3.11
CA THR A 147 4.73 -17.14 -3.32
C THR A 147 3.52 -16.42 -2.76
N LEU A 148 3.76 -15.44 -1.91
CA LEU A 148 2.75 -14.53 -1.38
C LEU A 148 3.24 -13.10 -1.55
N ASN A 149 2.41 -12.28 -2.17
CA ASN A 149 2.68 -10.86 -2.37
C ASN A 149 1.52 -10.03 -1.85
N VAL A 150 1.84 -8.87 -1.24
CA VAL A 150 0.87 -7.83 -0.94
C VAL A 150 1.29 -6.57 -1.69
N LEU A 151 0.46 -6.14 -2.61
CA LEU A 151 0.71 -4.98 -3.48
C LEU A 151 -0.18 -3.82 -3.04
N TYR A 152 0.43 -2.70 -2.71
CA TYR A 152 -0.20 -1.39 -2.50
C TYR A 152 0.09 -0.53 -3.71
N GLN A 153 -0.94 -0.01 -4.36
CA GLN A 153 -0.81 0.78 -5.58
C GLN A 153 -1.70 2.02 -5.50
N THR A 154 -1.11 3.20 -5.70
CA THR A 154 -1.86 4.48 -5.78
C THR A 154 -2.64 4.56 -7.09
N LYS A 155 -3.76 5.31 -7.07
CA LYS A 155 -4.52 5.67 -8.28
C LYS A 155 -3.76 6.64 -9.16
#